data_1318b028ef28053c20dfa785bbcfe17e
#
_entry.id   1318b028ef28053c20dfa785bbcfe17e
#
_cell.length_a   1.000
_cell.length_b   1.000
_cell.length_c   1.000
_cell.angle_alpha   90.00
_cell.angle_beta   90.00
_cell.angle_gamma   90.00
#
_symmetry.space_group_name_H-M   'P 1'
#
loop_
_entity.id
_entity.type
_entity.pdbx_description
1 polymer ?
#
loop_
_entity_poly.entity_id
_entity_poly.type
_entity_poly.pdbx_seq_one_letter_code
_entity_poly.pdbx_strand_id
1 'polypeptide(L)'
;MSLKLEHVTYTYNPGNVYETHALKDVNLEIPSGQFLGIIGHTGSGKSTLIQHFNGLMRPTAGTVYYKDENIWQEGYSLKHLRSQVGLVFQYPEHQLFEADVLSDVCFGPKNLGLSGEEAKERAIAALRQAGLKEKYYTSSPFDLSGGQKRRVAIAGVLAMNPQVLILDEPTAGLDPRGRDEILDQIAYLHEERKITVILVSHSMEDIARYVERILVMNKGEKAFDGTPREVFAKYKELEA
;
A
#
# COMPACT_ATOMS: atom_id res chain seq x y z
N MET A 1 15.78 6.46 7.16
CA MET A 1 14.40 6.71 6.69
C MET A 1 13.91 5.53 5.91
N SER A 2 12.59 5.32 5.79
CA SER A 2 12.08 4.24 4.94
C SER A 2 11.87 4.73 3.50
N LEU A 3 11.10 5.81 3.35
CA LEU A 3 10.77 6.41 2.05
C LEU A 3 10.91 7.94 2.12
N LYS A 4 11.40 8.54 1.03
CA LYS A 4 11.50 10.00 0.92
C LYS A 4 11.20 10.45 -0.51
N LEU A 5 10.46 11.52 -0.63
CA LEU A 5 10.21 12.24 -1.87
C LEU A 5 10.82 13.63 -1.77
N GLU A 6 11.58 14.04 -2.77
CA GLU A 6 12.15 15.38 -2.90
C GLU A 6 11.67 16.03 -4.21
N HIS A 7 10.90 17.10 -4.08
CA HIS A 7 10.39 17.90 -5.21
C HIS A 7 9.70 17.07 -6.30
N VAL A 8 8.96 16.01 -5.89
CA VAL A 8 8.35 15.08 -6.84
C VAL A 8 7.17 15.72 -7.56
N THR A 9 7.29 15.78 -8.87
CA THR A 9 6.24 16.23 -9.79
C THR A 9 5.95 15.10 -10.78
N TYR A 10 4.67 14.90 -11.08
CA TYR A 10 4.26 13.93 -12.09
C TYR A 10 3.10 14.44 -12.94
N THR A 11 3.29 14.36 -14.26
CA THR A 11 2.29 14.79 -15.25
C THR A 11 1.96 13.61 -16.16
N TYR A 12 0.67 13.27 -16.24
CA TYR A 12 0.17 12.33 -17.25
C TYR A 12 0.09 13.01 -18.61
N ASN A 13 0.46 12.31 -19.67
CA ASN A 13 0.35 12.74 -21.06
C ASN A 13 0.93 14.16 -21.32
N PRO A 14 2.19 14.43 -20.93
CA PRO A 14 2.77 15.77 -21.08
C PRO A 14 2.75 16.23 -22.54
N GLY A 15 2.37 17.48 -22.76
CA GLY A 15 2.27 18.07 -24.11
C GLY A 15 1.05 17.63 -24.91
N ASN A 16 0.09 16.93 -24.32
CA ASN A 16 -1.14 16.48 -24.97
C ASN A 16 -2.37 17.24 -24.45
N VAL A 17 -3.48 17.23 -25.21
CA VAL A 17 -4.77 17.82 -24.79
C VAL A 17 -5.31 17.22 -23.48
N TYR A 18 -4.91 15.99 -23.14
CA TYR A 18 -5.26 15.27 -21.90
C TYR A 18 -4.19 15.38 -20.82
N GLU A 19 -3.33 16.40 -20.91
CA GLU A 19 -2.32 16.65 -19.89
C GLU A 19 -2.96 16.86 -18.49
N THR A 20 -2.44 16.13 -17.49
CA THR A 20 -2.94 16.21 -16.12
C THR A 20 -1.77 16.20 -15.14
N HIS A 21 -1.62 17.29 -14.39
CA HIS A 21 -0.64 17.40 -13.31
C HIS A 21 -1.15 16.66 -12.07
N ALA A 22 -0.70 15.42 -11.89
CA ALA A 22 -1.18 14.56 -10.81
C ALA A 22 -0.43 14.76 -9.50
N LEU A 23 0.86 15.12 -9.55
CA LEU A 23 1.67 15.52 -8.40
C LEU A 23 2.42 16.81 -8.72
N LYS A 24 2.51 17.72 -7.74
CA LYS A 24 3.11 19.04 -7.88
C LYS A 24 4.02 19.31 -6.68
N ASP A 25 5.32 19.23 -6.91
CA ASP A 25 6.36 19.55 -5.93
C ASP A 25 6.17 18.90 -4.55
N VAL A 26 5.86 17.61 -4.54
CA VAL A 26 5.59 16.88 -3.30
C VAL A 26 6.90 16.57 -2.59
N ASN A 27 7.00 17.05 -1.34
CA ASN A 27 8.07 16.77 -0.41
C ASN A 27 7.53 15.99 0.79
N LEU A 28 8.02 14.76 1.02
CA LEU A 28 7.52 13.87 2.05
C LEU A 28 8.62 12.93 2.54
N GLU A 29 8.68 12.77 3.86
CA GLU A 29 9.55 11.79 4.52
C GLU A 29 8.70 10.86 5.37
N ILE A 30 8.90 9.54 5.22
CA ILE A 30 8.19 8.51 5.97
C ILE A 30 9.23 7.70 6.74
N PRO A 31 9.28 7.84 8.07
CA PRO A 31 10.14 7.03 8.93
C PRO A 31 9.83 5.54 8.85
N SER A 32 10.84 4.70 9.11
CA SER A 32 10.63 3.26 9.25
C SER A 32 9.74 2.96 10.47
N GLY A 33 8.82 2.01 10.32
CA GLY A 33 7.91 1.60 11.39
C GLY A 33 6.79 2.59 11.69
N GLN A 34 6.46 3.53 10.79
CA GLN A 34 5.34 4.45 10.95
C GLN A 34 4.06 3.90 10.32
N PHE A 35 2.92 4.15 10.95
CA PHE A 35 1.60 3.93 10.35
C PHE A 35 1.05 5.26 9.82
N LEU A 36 1.17 5.47 8.50
CA LEU A 36 0.73 6.68 7.81
C LEU A 36 -0.61 6.47 7.11
N GLY A 37 -1.56 7.36 7.33
CA GLY A 37 -2.79 7.47 6.55
C GLY A 37 -2.64 8.51 5.44
N ILE A 38 -3.13 8.22 4.24
CA ILE A 38 -3.21 9.18 3.14
C ILE A 38 -4.68 9.40 2.79
N ILE A 39 -5.15 10.63 2.92
CA ILE A 39 -6.53 11.04 2.63
C ILE A 39 -6.58 12.14 1.56
N GLY A 40 -7.74 12.35 1.00
CA GLY A 40 -8.02 13.39 0.00
C GLY A 40 -9.13 12.95 -0.95
N HIS A 41 -9.74 13.89 -1.66
CA HIS A 41 -10.80 13.57 -2.62
C HIS A 41 -10.29 12.71 -3.80
N THR A 42 -11.21 12.13 -4.55
CA THR A 42 -10.88 11.41 -5.80
C THR A 42 -10.17 12.37 -6.77
N GLY A 43 -9.08 11.88 -7.39
CA GLY A 43 -8.25 12.71 -8.26
C GLY A 43 -7.27 13.67 -7.54
N SER A 44 -7.14 13.61 -6.21
CA SER A 44 -6.17 14.43 -5.48
C SER A 44 -4.71 13.99 -5.63
N GLY A 45 -4.42 12.84 -6.29
CA GLY A 45 -3.08 12.34 -6.55
C GLY A 45 -2.62 11.19 -5.65
N LYS A 46 -3.47 10.67 -4.73
CA LYS A 46 -3.10 9.60 -3.77
C LYS A 46 -2.55 8.35 -4.44
N SER A 47 -3.31 7.75 -5.37
CA SER A 47 -2.89 6.51 -6.06
C SER A 47 -1.65 6.73 -6.92
N THR A 48 -1.51 7.92 -7.51
CA THR A 48 -0.27 8.31 -8.22
C THR A 48 0.91 8.37 -7.24
N LEU A 49 0.72 9.00 -6.07
CA LEU A 49 1.75 9.14 -5.05
C LEU A 49 2.27 7.77 -4.59
N ILE A 50 1.38 6.85 -4.22
CA ILE A 50 1.80 5.54 -3.70
C ILE A 50 2.51 4.68 -4.75
N GLN A 51 2.21 4.85 -6.03
CA GLN A 51 2.89 4.13 -7.12
C GLN A 51 4.33 4.63 -7.36
N HIS A 52 4.67 5.82 -6.90
CA HIS A 52 6.07 6.30 -6.91
C HIS A 52 6.91 5.61 -5.84
N PHE A 53 6.33 5.24 -4.69
CA PHE A 53 7.06 4.61 -3.58
C PHE A 53 7.64 3.24 -3.92
N ASN A 54 6.99 2.47 -4.80
CA ASN A 54 7.48 1.15 -5.22
C ASN A 54 8.05 1.12 -6.64
N GLY A 55 8.30 2.30 -7.23
CA GLY A 55 8.89 2.43 -8.55
C GLY A 55 8.03 1.91 -9.70
N LEU A 56 6.69 1.90 -9.55
CA LEU A 56 5.77 1.66 -10.67
C LEU A 56 5.69 2.87 -11.60
N MET A 57 5.80 4.06 -11.02
CA MET A 57 5.85 5.31 -11.78
C MET A 57 7.18 6.03 -11.52
N ARG A 58 7.77 6.57 -12.58
CA ARG A 58 8.94 7.43 -12.50
C ARG A 58 8.48 8.88 -12.49
N PRO A 59 8.93 9.74 -11.57
CA PRO A 59 8.54 11.14 -11.55
C PRO A 59 8.99 11.88 -12.80
N THR A 60 8.22 12.89 -13.21
CA THR A 60 8.58 13.79 -14.31
C THR A 60 9.71 14.73 -13.86
N ALA A 61 9.71 15.12 -12.59
CA ALA A 61 10.79 15.87 -11.93
C ALA A 61 10.87 15.47 -10.46
N GLY A 62 12.02 15.74 -9.83
CA GLY A 62 12.29 15.36 -8.44
C GLY A 62 12.83 13.96 -8.29
N THR A 63 12.95 13.50 -7.05
CA THR A 63 13.61 12.23 -6.74
C THR A 63 12.85 11.46 -5.68
N VAL A 64 12.83 10.13 -5.83
CA VAL A 64 12.27 9.18 -4.87
C VAL A 64 13.41 8.37 -4.27
N TYR A 65 13.43 8.26 -2.95
CA TYR A 65 14.43 7.49 -2.21
C TYR A 65 13.79 6.39 -1.39
N TYR A 66 14.47 5.25 -1.35
CA TYR A 66 14.23 4.18 -0.40
C TYR A 66 15.52 3.90 0.38
N LYS A 67 15.47 3.99 1.72
CA LYS A 67 16.65 3.86 2.61
C LYS A 67 17.81 4.75 2.15
N ASP A 68 17.49 6.01 1.84
CA ASP A 68 18.44 7.05 1.41
C ASP A 68 19.09 6.82 0.03
N GLU A 69 18.71 5.78 -0.71
CA GLU A 69 19.15 5.51 -2.07
C GLU A 69 18.12 5.98 -3.10
N ASN A 70 18.56 6.70 -4.11
CA ASN A 70 17.69 7.09 -5.24
C ASN A 70 17.28 5.84 -6.03
N ILE A 71 15.98 5.54 -6.06
CA ILE A 71 15.46 4.33 -6.71
C ILE A 71 15.57 4.35 -8.25
N TRP A 72 15.89 5.50 -8.83
CA TRP A 72 16.04 5.70 -10.27
C TRP A 72 17.49 5.89 -10.71
N GLN A 73 18.47 5.75 -9.81
CA GLN A 73 19.88 5.77 -10.16
C GLN A 73 20.27 4.56 -11.00
N GLU A 74 21.33 4.70 -11.77
CA GLU A 74 21.87 3.61 -12.58
C GLU A 74 22.28 2.41 -11.70
N GLY A 75 21.91 1.21 -12.12
CA GLY A 75 22.21 -0.03 -11.38
C GLY A 75 21.27 -0.33 -10.20
N TYR A 76 20.31 0.53 -9.86
CA TYR A 76 19.37 0.25 -8.79
C TYR A 76 18.35 -0.84 -9.19
N SER A 77 18.11 -1.81 -8.31
CA SER A 77 17.20 -2.93 -8.57
C SER A 77 15.75 -2.62 -8.17
N LEU A 78 14.92 -2.24 -9.13
CA LEU A 78 13.49 -2.10 -8.89
C LEU A 78 12.81 -3.42 -8.49
N LYS A 79 13.35 -4.59 -8.90
CA LYS A 79 12.85 -5.89 -8.46
C LYS A 79 13.07 -6.05 -6.95
N HIS A 80 14.24 -5.67 -6.46
CA HIS A 80 14.51 -5.67 -5.01
C HIS A 80 13.63 -4.67 -4.29
N LEU A 81 13.49 -3.43 -4.80
CA LEU A 81 12.58 -2.44 -4.20
C LEU A 81 11.17 -3.00 -4.01
N ARG A 82 10.58 -3.60 -5.06
CA ARG A 82 9.21 -4.14 -5.02
C ARG A 82 9.04 -5.33 -4.07
N SER A 83 10.13 -6.04 -3.73
CA SER A 83 10.10 -7.03 -2.66
C SER A 83 10.07 -6.41 -1.27
N GLN A 84 10.64 -5.20 -1.11
CA GLN A 84 10.72 -4.47 0.16
C GLN A 84 9.53 -3.53 0.37
N VAL A 85 8.98 -2.97 -0.70
CA VAL A 85 7.85 -2.03 -0.71
C VAL A 85 6.68 -2.71 -1.43
N GLY A 86 5.89 -3.45 -0.67
CA GLY A 86 4.71 -4.15 -1.16
C GLY A 86 3.53 -3.19 -1.36
N LEU A 87 2.83 -3.31 -2.47
CA LEU A 87 1.64 -2.52 -2.78
C LEU A 87 0.45 -3.43 -3.06
N VAL A 88 -0.61 -3.23 -2.30
CA VAL A 88 -1.94 -3.84 -2.50
C VAL A 88 -2.83 -2.78 -3.14
N PHE A 89 -3.25 -3.00 -4.37
CA PHE A 89 -4.12 -2.09 -5.12
C PHE A 89 -5.58 -2.14 -4.64
N GLN A 90 -6.35 -1.17 -5.05
CA GLN A 90 -7.81 -1.19 -4.89
C GLN A 90 -8.40 -2.41 -5.62
N TYR A 91 -9.34 -3.13 -4.98
CA TYR A 91 -9.91 -4.41 -5.46
C TYR A 91 -8.84 -5.47 -5.79
N PRO A 92 -7.95 -5.79 -4.85
CA PRO A 92 -6.81 -6.66 -5.10
C PRO A 92 -7.22 -8.09 -5.44
N GLU A 93 -8.45 -8.48 -5.14
CA GLU A 93 -9.08 -9.76 -5.49
C GLU A 93 -9.16 -10.01 -7.00
N HIS A 94 -9.09 -8.98 -7.82
CA HIS A 94 -9.05 -9.11 -9.28
C HIS A 94 -7.67 -9.53 -9.82
N GLN A 95 -6.66 -9.57 -8.95
CA GLN A 95 -5.29 -9.95 -9.31
C GLN A 95 -5.00 -11.44 -9.09
N LEU A 96 -5.95 -12.20 -8.54
CA LEU A 96 -5.82 -13.62 -8.31
C LEU A 96 -6.02 -14.39 -9.63
N PHE A 97 -5.10 -15.31 -9.96
CA PHE A 97 -5.07 -15.97 -11.27
C PHE A 97 -4.67 -17.45 -11.23
N GLU A 98 -4.14 -17.94 -10.13
CA GLU A 98 -3.71 -19.34 -9.99
C GLU A 98 -4.89 -20.28 -9.73
N ALA A 99 -4.64 -21.58 -9.90
CA ALA A 99 -5.66 -22.61 -9.73
C ALA A 99 -6.12 -22.76 -8.27
N ASP A 100 -5.23 -22.55 -7.33
CA ASP A 100 -5.49 -22.60 -5.89
C ASP A 100 -4.83 -21.45 -5.14
N VAL A 101 -5.37 -21.15 -3.94
CA VAL A 101 -4.94 -20.06 -3.07
C VAL A 101 -3.45 -20.15 -2.71
N LEU A 102 -2.97 -21.34 -2.35
CA LEU A 102 -1.59 -21.51 -1.91
C LEU A 102 -0.62 -21.24 -3.06
N SER A 103 -0.95 -21.71 -4.26
CA SER A 103 -0.15 -21.46 -5.48
C SER A 103 -0.09 -19.97 -5.80
N ASP A 104 -1.22 -19.26 -5.67
CA ASP A 104 -1.29 -17.82 -5.93
C ASP A 104 -0.37 -17.04 -4.99
N VAL A 105 -0.40 -17.34 -3.69
CA VAL A 105 0.45 -16.68 -2.69
C VAL A 105 1.92 -17.09 -2.82
N CYS A 106 2.22 -18.28 -3.33
CA CYS A 106 3.61 -18.72 -3.62
C CYS A 106 4.25 -17.98 -4.80
N PHE A 107 3.47 -17.36 -5.67
CA PHE A 107 3.96 -16.74 -6.91
C PHE A 107 5.01 -15.65 -6.63
N GLY A 108 4.74 -14.74 -5.69
CA GLY A 108 5.68 -13.68 -5.31
C GLY A 108 7.03 -14.22 -4.81
N PRO A 109 7.06 -15.07 -3.78
CA PRO A 109 8.28 -15.72 -3.28
C PRO A 109 9.07 -16.48 -4.34
N LYS A 110 8.41 -17.26 -5.21
CA LYS A 110 9.07 -17.97 -6.33
C LYS A 110 9.75 -16.98 -7.29
N ASN A 111 9.10 -15.87 -7.61
CA ASN A 111 9.67 -14.82 -8.46
C ASN A 111 10.88 -14.12 -7.84
N LEU A 112 10.99 -14.15 -6.51
CA LEU A 112 12.19 -13.68 -5.79
C LEU A 112 13.32 -14.72 -5.80
N GLY A 113 13.09 -15.93 -6.31
CA GLY A 113 14.09 -17.00 -6.45
C GLY A 113 14.12 -17.98 -5.29
N LEU A 114 13.08 -18.00 -4.43
CA LEU A 114 12.97 -19.01 -3.37
C LEU A 114 12.64 -20.38 -3.96
N SER A 115 13.12 -21.44 -3.30
CA SER A 115 12.73 -22.81 -3.62
C SER A 115 11.23 -23.04 -3.42
N GLY A 116 10.69 -24.10 -4.00
CA GLY A 116 9.28 -24.43 -3.85
C GLY A 116 8.83 -24.61 -2.39
N GLU A 117 9.67 -25.23 -1.56
CA GLU A 117 9.40 -25.44 -0.13
C GLU A 117 9.44 -24.12 0.64
N GLU A 118 10.47 -23.31 0.47
CA GLU A 118 10.59 -21.99 1.13
C GLU A 118 9.44 -21.05 0.72
N ALA A 119 9.06 -21.05 -0.56
CA ALA A 119 7.92 -20.27 -1.05
C ALA A 119 6.62 -20.74 -0.39
N LYS A 120 6.42 -22.05 -0.23
CA LYS A 120 5.24 -22.62 0.42
C LYS A 120 5.18 -22.27 1.91
N GLU A 121 6.29 -22.38 2.63
CA GLU A 121 6.36 -21.99 4.03
C GLU A 121 6.01 -20.51 4.23
N ARG A 122 6.57 -19.62 3.40
CA ARG A 122 6.24 -18.19 3.43
C ARG A 122 4.77 -17.92 3.09
N ALA A 123 4.24 -18.60 2.09
CA ALA A 123 2.84 -18.46 1.69
C ALA A 123 1.88 -18.87 2.83
N ILE A 124 2.14 -20.01 3.47
CA ILE A 124 1.34 -20.48 4.61
C ILE A 124 1.40 -19.48 5.77
N ALA A 125 2.59 -18.99 6.10
CA ALA A 125 2.76 -17.98 7.15
C ALA A 125 1.99 -16.69 6.81
N ALA A 126 2.07 -16.21 5.56
CA ALA A 126 1.37 -15.02 5.11
C ALA A 126 -0.16 -15.19 5.10
N LEU A 127 -0.66 -16.35 4.68
CA LEU A 127 -2.11 -16.67 4.72
C LEU A 127 -2.66 -16.68 6.14
N ARG A 128 -1.91 -17.25 7.10
CA ARG A 128 -2.27 -17.20 8.52
C ARG A 128 -2.28 -15.76 9.05
N GLN A 129 -1.28 -14.97 8.69
CA GLN A 129 -1.17 -13.54 9.05
C GLN A 129 -2.28 -12.69 8.44
N ALA A 130 -2.76 -13.02 7.25
CA ALA A 130 -3.92 -12.38 6.64
C ALA A 130 -5.26 -12.90 7.20
N GLY A 131 -5.24 -13.85 8.13
CA GLY A 131 -6.42 -14.41 8.80
C GLY A 131 -7.26 -15.33 7.91
N LEU A 132 -6.67 -15.97 6.90
CA LEU A 132 -7.36 -16.97 6.09
C LEU A 132 -7.25 -18.36 6.74
N LYS A 133 -8.40 -19.06 6.87
CA LYS A 133 -8.42 -20.42 7.45
C LYS A 133 -7.78 -21.44 6.50
N GLU A 134 -7.04 -22.40 7.06
CA GLU A 134 -6.29 -23.42 6.29
C GLU A 134 -7.13 -24.23 5.32
N LYS A 135 -8.40 -24.49 5.65
CA LYS A 135 -9.33 -25.22 4.78
C LYS A 135 -9.52 -24.59 3.38
N TYR A 136 -9.15 -23.32 3.21
CA TYR A 136 -9.26 -22.61 1.93
C TYR A 136 -7.97 -22.62 1.10
N TYR A 137 -6.85 -23.13 1.62
CA TYR A 137 -5.55 -23.04 0.93
C TYR A 137 -5.50 -23.81 -0.39
N THR A 138 -6.26 -24.90 -0.49
CA THR A 138 -6.39 -25.72 -1.70
C THR A 138 -7.63 -25.42 -2.52
N SER A 139 -8.42 -24.44 -2.09
CA SER A 139 -9.61 -24.00 -2.85
C SER A 139 -9.19 -23.09 -4.00
N SER A 140 -10.02 -23.07 -5.07
CA SER A 140 -9.88 -22.06 -6.11
C SER A 140 -10.10 -20.66 -5.52
N PRO A 141 -9.27 -19.67 -5.83
CA PRO A 141 -9.52 -18.28 -5.41
C PRO A 141 -10.89 -17.77 -5.87
N PHE A 142 -11.41 -18.28 -6.99
CA PHE A 142 -12.68 -17.85 -7.55
C PHE A 142 -13.91 -18.31 -6.74
N ASP A 143 -13.76 -19.37 -5.93
CA ASP A 143 -14.81 -19.90 -5.06
C ASP A 143 -14.91 -19.18 -3.71
N LEU A 144 -14.00 -18.25 -3.43
CA LEU A 144 -13.94 -17.52 -2.18
C LEU A 144 -14.89 -16.30 -2.17
N SER A 145 -15.33 -15.90 -0.96
CA SER A 145 -16.00 -14.61 -0.77
C SER A 145 -15.06 -13.44 -1.07
N GLY A 146 -15.60 -12.25 -1.36
CA GLY A 146 -14.80 -11.05 -1.64
C GLY A 146 -13.78 -10.73 -0.52
N GLY A 147 -14.20 -10.81 0.74
CA GLY A 147 -13.29 -10.61 1.88
C GLY A 147 -12.20 -11.67 1.99
N GLN A 148 -12.51 -12.94 1.65
CA GLN A 148 -11.50 -14.01 1.62
C GLN A 148 -10.50 -13.80 0.47
N LYS A 149 -10.97 -13.47 -0.74
CA LYS A 149 -10.10 -13.12 -1.88
C LYS A 149 -9.14 -11.99 -1.53
N ARG A 150 -9.65 -10.96 -0.85
CA ARG A 150 -8.84 -9.82 -0.40
C ARG A 150 -7.75 -10.23 0.57
N ARG A 151 -8.05 -11.13 1.51
CA ARG A 151 -7.04 -11.72 2.42
C ARG A 151 -5.97 -12.49 1.66
N VAL A 152 -6.34 -13.24 0.61
CA VAL A 152 -5.39 -13.95 -0.27
C VAL A 152 -4.47 -12.95 -0.96
N ALA A 153 -5.01 -11.90 -1.55
CA ALA A 153 -4.22 -10.89 -2.25
C ALA A 153 -3.25 -10.13 -1.31
N ILE A 154 -3.71 -9.77 -0.09
CA ILE A 154 -2.84 -9.20 0.94
C ILE A 154 -1.75 -10.21 1.33
N ALA A 155 -2.10 -11.49 1.52
CA ALA A 155 -1.13 -12.55 1.83
C ALA A 155 -0.08 -12.70 0.72
N GLY A 156 -0.44 -12.58 -0.55
CA GLY A 156 0.49 -12.60 -1.68
C GLY A 156 1.59 -11.54 -1.59
N VAL A 157 1.22 -10.34 -1.13
CA VAL A 157 2.19 -9.27 -0.87
C VAL A 157 3.00 -9.54 0.39
N LEU A 158 2.36 -9.98 1.49
CA LEU A 158 3.04 -10.30 2.76
C LEU A 158 4.04 -11.45 2.64
N ALA A 159 3.79 -12.43 1.75
CA ALA A 159 4.68 -13.56 1.51
C ALA A 159 6.07 -13.14 0.98
N MET A 160 6.16 -11.97 0.34
CA MET A 160 7.44 -11.37 -0.06
C MET A 160 8.23 -10.80 1.12
N ASN A 161 7.63 -10.75 2.33
CA ASN A 161 8.20 -10.21 3.56
C ASN A 161 8.64 -8.74 3.45
N PRO A 162 7.74 -7.83 3.04
CA PRO A 162 8.06 -6.43 2.82
C PRO A 162 8.39 -5.70 4.12
N GLN A 163 9.20 -4.64 4.02
CA GLN A 163 9.48 -3.68 5.10
C GLN A 163 8.47 -2.52 5.11
N VAL A 164 7.84 -2.27 3.96
CA VAL A 164 6.78 -1.28 3.77
C VAL A 164 5.58 -1.97 3.12
N LEU A 165 4.43 -1.84 3.74
CA LEU A 165 3.15 -2.31 3.20
C LEU A 165 2.27 -1.12 2.84
N ILE A 166 1.98 -0.96 1.56
CA ILE A 166 1.09 0.07 1.04
C ILE A 166 -0.25 -0.58 0.68
N LEU A 167 -1.34 0.02 1.13
CA LEU A 167 -2.69 -0.49 0.92
C LEU A 167 -3.56 0.64 0.33
N ASP A 168 -3.97 0.47 -0.93
CA ASP A 168 -4.87 1.41 -1.61
C ASP A 168 -6.32 0.96 -1.42
N GLU A 169 -7.02 1.60 -0.50
CA GLU A 169 -8.42 1.32 -0.17
C GLU A 169 -8.74 -0.17 0.11
N PRO A 170 -8.01 -0.81 1.04
CA PRO A 170 -8.09 -2.25 1.23
C PRO A 170 -9.46 -2.73 1.75
N THR A 171 -10.32 -1.83 2.18
CA THR A 171 -11.64 -2.12 2.77
C THR A 171 -12.82 -1.74 1.87
N ALA A 172 -12.55 -1.20 0.66
CA ALA A 172 -13.59 -0.79 -0.28
C ALA A 172 -14.55 -1.93 -0.62
N GLY A 173 -15.85 -1.70 -0.47
CA GLY A 173 -16.89 -2.69 -0.81
C GLY A 173 -17.07 -3.84 0.19
N LEU A 174 -16.38 -3.82 1.34
CA LEU A 174 -16.61 -4.78 2.43
C LEU A 174 -17.71 -4.30 3.37
N ASP A 175 -18.38 -5.26 4.01
CA ASP A 175 -19.25 -4.96 5.14
C ASP A 175 -18.42 -4.43 6.35
N PRO A 176 -19.08 -3.80 7.33
CA PRO A 176 -18.37 -3.20 8.49
C PRO A 176 -17.49 -4.20 9.25
N ARG A 177 -17.97 -5.43 9.43
CA ARG A 177 -17.22 -6.47 10.15
C ARG A 177 -15.97 -6.92 9.37
N GLY A 178 -16.13 -7.18 8.07
CA GLY A 178 -14.99 -7.55 7.20
C GLY A 178 -13.94 -6.45 7.11
N ARG A 179 -14.38 -5.18 7.13
CA ARG A 179 -13.52 -4.00 7.20
C ARG A 179 -12.68 -3.99 8.46
N ASP A 180 -13.35 -4.07 9.64
CA ASP A 180 -12.65 -4.05 10.93
C ASP A 180 -11.68 -5.23 11.06
N GLU A 181 -12.08 -6.43 10.67
CA GLU A 181 -11.22 -7.61 10.71
C GLU A 181 -9.93 -7.45 9.88
N ILE A 182 -10.00 -6.80 8.69
CA ILE A 182 -8.81 -6.55 7.85
C ILE A 182 -7.91 -5.47 8.48
N LEU A 183 -8.49 -4.37 8.95
CA LEU A 183 -7.70 -3.28 9.54
C LEU A 183 -7.06 -3.67 10.87
N ASP A 184 -7.77 -4.40 11.72
CA ASP A 184 -7.22 -4.96 12.97
C ASP A 184 -6.04 -5.90 12.67
N GLN A 185 -6.14 -6.72 11.60
CA GLN A 185 -5.05 -7.61 11.18
C GLN A 185 -3.84 -6.83 10.67
N ILE A 186 -4.05 -5.75 9.93
CA ILE A 186 -2.97 -4.87 9.45
C ILE A 186 -2.29 -4.15 10.62
N ALA A 187 -3.07 -3.63 11.58
CA ALA A 187 -2.56 -3.00 12.79
C ALA A 187 -1.73 -3.98 13.63
N TYR A 188 -2.21 -5.19 13.81
CA TYR A 188 -1.48 -6.26 14.50
C TYR A 188 -0.13 -6.56 13.81
N LEU A 189 -0.12 -6.68 12.47
CA LEU A 189 1.11 -6.89 11.70
C LEU A 189 2.10 -5.72 11.83
N HIS A 190 1.60 -4.48 11.84
CA HIS A 190 2.42 -3.30 12.08
C HIS A 190 3.09 -3.35 13.46
N GLU A 191 2.33 -3.64 14.51
CA GLU A 191 2.83 -3.70 15.89
C GLU A 191 3.85 -4.82 16.10
N GLU A 192 3.55 -6.03 15.60
CA GLU A 192 4.40 -7.21 15.78
C GLU A 192 5.69 -7.16 14.97
N ARG A 193 5.60 -6.73 13.71
CA ARG A 193 6.73 -6.75 12.78
C ARG A 193 7.46 -5.43 12.66
N LYS A 194 6.92 -4.35 13.23
CA LYS A 194 7.44 -2.98 13.11
C LYS A 194 7.64 -2.53 11.64
N ILE A 195 6.82 -3.07 10.74
CA ILE A 195 6.83 -2.65 9.33
C ILE A 195 6.18 -1.27 9.19
N THR A 196 6.63 -0.51 8.21
CA THR A 196 5.95 0.73 7.83
C THR A 196 4.65 0.38 7.12
N VAL A 197 3.53 1.00 7.52
CA VAL A 197 2.24 0.84 6.84
C VAL A 197 1.80 2.17 6.27
N ILE A 198 1.37 2.16 5.01
CA ILE A 198 0.76 3.31 4.33
C ILE A 198 -0.65 2.91 3.93
N LEU A 199 -1.65 3.52 4.55
CA LEU A 199 -3.06 3.25 4.30
C LEU A 199 -3.69 4.41 3.55
N VAL A 200 -4.13 4.18 2.33
CA VAL A 200 -4.99 5.10 1.60
C VAL A 200 -6.44 4.73 1.92
N SER A 201 -7.21 5.67 2.43
CA SER A 201 -8.62 5.46 2.74
C SER A 201 -9.44 6.73 2.57
N HIS A 202 -10.71 6.57 2.18
CA HIS A 202 -11.72 7.62 2.23
C HIS A 202 -12.47 7.65 3.57
N SER A 203 -12.32 6.62 4.41
CA SER A 203 -12.94 6.53 5.73
C SER A 203 -12.13 7.30 6.75
N MET A 204 -12.67 8.43 7.22
CA MET A 204 -12.05 9.21 8.30
C MET A 204 -12.02 8.44 9.61
N GLU A 205 -12.99 7.55 9.85
CA GLU A 205 -13.07 6.69 11.02
C GLU A 205 -11.91 5.70 11.07
N ASP A 206 -11.62 5.00 9.94
CA ASP A 206 -10.50 4.08 9.84
C ASP A 206 -9.17 4.80 10.09
N ILE A 207 -9.01 5.95 9.43
CA ILE A 207 -7.81 6.78 9.58
C ILE A 207 -7.63 7.23 11.03
N ALA A 208 -8.70 7.73 11.68
CA ALA A 208 -8.62 8.19 13.06
C ALA A 208 -8.25 7.08 14.06
N ARG A 209 -8.69 5.84 13.78
CA ARG A 209 -8.54 4.70 14.68
C ARG A 209 -7.16 4.04 14.60
N TYR A 210 -6.57 3.96 13.41
CA TYR A 210 -5.43 3.09 13.16
C TYR A 210 -4.11 3.81 12.89
N VAL A 211 -4.13 5.08 12.41
CA VAL A 211 -2.90 5.73 11.96
C VAL A 211 -2.31 6.69 13.00
N GLU A 212 -0.99 6.82 12.95
CA GLU A 212 -0.22 7.73 13.82
C GLU A 212 -0.06 9.12 13.18
N ARG A 213 -0.08 9.19 11.86
CA ARG A 213 0.12 10.41 11.06
C ARG A 213 -0.78 10.39 9.84
N ILE A 214 -1.27 11.57 9.45
CA ILE A 214 -2.12 11.74 8.29
C ILE A 214 -1.48 12.71 7.32
N LEU A 215 -1.39 12.29 6.06
CA LEU A 215 -1.09 13.12 4.91
C LEU A 215 -2.39 13.45 4.18
N VAL A 216 -2.71 14.72 4.03
CA VAL A 216 -3.85 15.20 3.25
C VAL A 216 -3.37 15.66 1.88
N MET A 217 -3.86 14.98 0.83
CA MET A 217 -3.60 15.35 -0.55
C MET A 217 -4.74 16.17 -1.15
N ASN A 218 -4.40 17.27 -1.82
CA ASN A 218 -5.37 18.10 -2.54
C ASN A 218 -4.75 18.59 -3.86
N LYS A 219 -5.41 18.31 -4.99
CA LYS A 219 -5.02 18.76 -6.34
C LYS A 219 -3.55 18.53 -6.70
N GLY A 220 -3.02 17.37 -6.26
CA GLY A 220 -1.64 16.95 -6.51
C GLY A 220 -0.61 17.49 -5.53
N GLU A 221 -1.01 18.24 -4.52
CA GLU A 221 -0.14 18.85 -3.52
C GLU A 221 -0.36 18.23 -2.13
N LYS A 222 0.65 18.32 -1.28
CA LYS A 222 0.55 18.04 0.15
C LYS A 222 -0.12 19.22 0.84
N ALA A 223 -1.43 19.10 1.09
CA ALA A 223 -2.21 20.19 1.71
C ALA A 223 -1.98 20.29 3.23
N PHE A 224 -1.85 19.13 3.89
CA PHE A 224 -1.57 19.07 5.31
C PHE A 224 -0.84 17.76 5.68
N ASP A 225 -0.10 17.80 6.77
CA ASP A 225 0.69 16.68 7.26
C ASP A 225 0.84 16.79 8.78
N GLY A 226 0.28 15.85 9.52
CA GLY A 226 0.25 15.93 10.98
C GLY A 226 -0.39 14.73 11.65
N THR A 227 -0.55 14.80 12.96
CA THR A 227 -1.28 13.78 13.74
C THR A 227 -2.78 13.81 13.42
N PRO A 228 -3.52 12.71 13.66
CA PRO A 228 -4.97 12.70 13.51
C PRO A 228 -5.66 13.86 14.23
N ARG A 229 -5.20 14.16 15.46
CA ARG A 229 -5.76 15.26 16.26
C ARG A 229 -5.61 16.62 15.58
N GLU A 230 -4.45 16.90 15.01
CA GLU A 230 -4.16 18.18 14.32
C GLU A 230 -4.98 18.30 13.03
N VAL A 231 -5.06 17.23 12.25
CA VAL A 231 -5.84 17.19 10.99
C VAL A 231 -7.32 17.43 11.26
N PHE A 232 -7.91 16.71 12.23
CA PHE A 232 -9.34 16.83 12.53
C PHE A 232 -9.70 18.15 13.22
N ALA A 233 -8.80 18.76 14.00
CA ALA A 233 -9.00 20.10 14.54
C ALA A 233 -9.08 21.14 13.41
N LYS A 234 -8.15 21.08 12.45
CA LYS A 234 -8.12 21.98 11.31
C LYS A 234 -9.33 21.80 10.37
N TYR A 235 -9.80 20.56 10.18
CA TYR A 235 -11.01 20.29 9.39
C TYR A 235 -12.25 20.96 9.98
N LYS A 236 -12.43 20.92 11.30
CA LYS A 236 -13.53 21.58 12.00
C LYS A 236 -13.49 23.13 11.88
N GLU A 237 -12.29 23.71 11.81
CA GLU A 237 -12.12 25.15 11.59
C GLU A 237 -12.52 25.60 10.17
N LEU A 238 -12.40 24.68 9.18
CA LEU A 238 -12.77 24.96 7.79
C LEU A 238 -14.27 24.76 7.49
N GLU A 239 -14.98 24.01 8.35
CA GLU A 239 -16.43 23.79 8.26
C GLU A 239 -17.23 24.82 9.11
N ALA A 240 -16.60 25.57 10.00
CA ALA A 240 -17.21 26.61 10.87
C ALA A 240 -17.14 27.98 10.21
#